data_a5e415bd8ae85c931caae98b4ced26dd
#
_entry.id   a5e415bd8ae85c931caae98b4ced26dd
#
_cell.length_a   1.000
_cell.length_b   1.000
_cell.length_c   1.000
_cell.angle_alpha   90.00
_cell.angle_beta   90.00
_cell.angle_gamma   90.00
#
_symmetry.space_group_name_H-M   'P 1'
#
loop_
_entity.id
_entity.type
_entity.pdbx_description
1 polymer ?
#
loop_
_entity_poly.entity_id
_entity_poly.type
_entity_poly.pdbx_seq_one_letter_code
_entity_poly.pdbx_strand_id
1 'polypeptide(L)'
;SKQYLTTHTVDDAHITDIFSLAATPRTLISASGSSTLHVHDTTDPSFPLRQSIPNAHKLGCHHVCTSRNGLYAASAGFGGEVKIWELNKETGDWNSGGEVTGPTVKPGEVWAIALSEDGGYLASTTNDGRINVWDVADQSKAKIREYETGSAGSGSFGMCVDLSRDGKFTASGHQNGSVYVFNNDTGRILYSLSGLAKPVRAVAISPAGSRVAAAGDAGIIAIYDTKHGEHVGNLTGHSSWITSLDWSDTGEYLLSGSMDGKVKVWSIERGVCVATHSETDKALWAVRWLPKTGRSEMFCTAGANRSISFYREATGS
;
A
#
# COMPACT_ATOMS: atom_id res chain seq x y z
N SER A 1 0.93 24.08 -10.82
CA SER A 1 1.82 22.94 -10.49
C SER A 1 2.35 23.07 -9.07
N LYS A 2 2.61 21.95 -8.42
CA LYS A 2 3.26 21.90 -7.11
C LYS A 2 4.74 21.60 -7.29
N GLN A 3 5.57 22.12 -6.41
CA GLN A 3 6.99 21.80 -6.38
C GLN A 3 7.31 20.96 -5.14
N TYR A 4 8.04 19.89 -5.36
CA TYR A 4 8.62 19.06 -4.30
C TYR A 4 10.12 19.01 -4.50
N LEU A 5 10.86 19.04 -3.40
CA LEU A 5 12.32 18.97 -3.41
C LEU A 5 12.76 17.66 -2.78
N THR A 6 13.77 17.03 -3.34
CA THR A 6 14.44 15.89 -2.70
C THR A 6 15.15 16.41 -1.46
N THR A 7 14.74 15.93 -0.29
CA THR A 7 15.34 16.39 0.97
C THR A 7 16.43 15.45 1.47
N HIS A 8 16.29 14.18 1.21
CA HIS A 8 17.23 13.16 1.66
C HIS A 8 17.05 11.86 0.89
N THR A 9 18.13 11.11 0.72
CA THR A 9 18.10 9.75 0.18
C THR A 9 18.87 8.84 1.13
N VAL A 10 18.23 7.76 1.56
CA VAL A 10 18.87 6.69 2.30
C VAL A 10 19.35 5.67 1.28
N ASP A 11 20.65 5.72 0.95
CA ASP A 11 21.25 4.80 -0.02
C ASP A 11 21.43 3.41 0.59
N ASP A 12 21.25 2.39 -0.22
CA ASP A 12 21.42 0.98 0.17
C ASP A 12 20.69 0.65 1.49
N ALA A 13 19.44 1.14 1.61
CA ALA A 13 18.60 0.89 2.77
C ALA A 13 18.31 -0.60 2.97
N HIS A 14 18.33 -1.37 1.88
CA HIS A 14 18.24 -2.83 1.86
C HIS A 14 19.26 -3.39 0.88
N ILE A 15 19.55 -4.69 1.02
CA ILE A 15 20.48 -5.41 0.13
C ILE A 15 19.81 -5.92 -1.15
N THR A 16 18.48 -5.82 -1.23
CA THR A 16 17.68 -6.22 -2.39
C THR A 16 16.66 -5.12 -2.71
N ASP A 17 15.87 -5.33 -3.76
CA ASP A 17 14.73 -4.47 -4.09
C ASP A 17 13.85 -4.21 -2.87
N ILE A 18 13.44 -2.97 -2.68
CA ILE A 18 12.45 -2.60 -1.68
C ILE A 18 11.07 -2.70 -2.34
N PHE A 19 10.26 -3.64 -1.87
CA PHE A 19 8.96 -3.93 -2.47
C PHE A 19 7.80 -3.14 -1.87
N SER A 20 7.92 -2.72 -0.61
CA SER A 20 6.80 -2.09 0.10
C SER A 20 7.28 -1.10 1.14
N LEU A 21 6.50 -0.05 1.33
CA LEU A 21 6.70 0.99 2.34
C LEU A 21 5.39 1.20 3.09
N ALA A 22 5.48 1.45 4.39
CA ALA A 22 4.33 1.82 5.20
C ALA A 22 4.73 2.90 6.20
N ALA A 23 3.93 3.96 6.27
CA ALA A 23 4.23 5.13 7.09
C ALA A 23 3.35 5.16 8.34
N THR A 24 3.95 5.60 9.45
CA THR A 24 3.27 6.01 10.67
C THR A 24 3.55 7.48 10.92
N PRO A 25 2.92 8.12 11.91
CA PRO A 25 3.23 9.53 12.22
C PRO A 25 4.70 9.82 12.49
N ARG A 26 5.48 8.83 12.95
CA ARG A 26 6.87 9.04 13.38
C ARG A 26 7.90 8.18 12.68
N THR A 27 7.47 7.16 11.93
CA THR A 27 8.38 6.18 11.31
C THR A 27 7.92 5.76 9.93
N LEU A 28 8.88 5.19 9.18
CA LEU A 28 8.63 4.50 7.92
C LEU A 28 9.16 3.08 8.04
N ILE A 29 8.31 2.10 7.76
CA ILE A 29 8.70 0.70 7.72
C ILE A 29 8.90 0.32 6.25
N SER A 30 10.03 -0.32 5.94
CA SER A 30 10.35 -0.80 4.60
C SER A 30 10.59 -2.31 4.59
N ALA A 31 10.13 -2.95 3.52
CA ALA A 31 10.20 -4.38 3.30
C ALA A 31 10.88 -4.69 1.97
N SER A 32 11.70 -5.72 1.95
CA SER A 32 12.47 -6.13 0.78
C SER A 32 12.49 -7.65 0.61
N GLY A 33 13.22 -8.12 -0.40
CA GLY A 33 13.50 -9.54 -0.57
C GLY A 33 14.40 -10.14 0.51
N SER A 34 14.94 -9.34 1.44
CA SER A 34 15.64 -9.83 2.61
C SER A 34 14.68 -10.22 3.74
N SER A 35 15.18 -10.97 4.71
CA SER A 35 14.37 -11.38 5.86
C SER A 35 14.13 -10.28 6.89
N THR A 36 14.76 -9.12 6.75
CA THR A 36 14.74 -8.03 7.74
C THR A 36 13.81 -6.90 7.31
N LEU A 37 12.96 -6.44 8.24
CA LEU A 37 12.24 -5.18 8.12
C LEU A 37 13.09 -4.06 8.70
N HIS A 38 13.08 -2.90 8.08
CA HIS A 38 13.77 -1.70 8.57
C HIS A 38 12.76 -0.63 8.94
N VAL A 39 13.03 0.06 10.06
CA VAL A 39 12.22 1.16 10.57
C VAL A 39 13.09 2.40 10.64
N HIS A 40 12.75 3.43 9.87
CA HIS A 40 13.44 4.72 9.87
C HIS A 40 12.63 5.76 10.63
N ASP A 41 13.34 6.63 11.35
CA ASP A 41 12.73 7.77 12.05
C ASP A 41 12.43 8.88 11.03
N THR A 42 11.17 9.26 10.90
CA THR A 42 10.75 10.33 9.99
C THR A 42 10.60 11.67 10.67
N THR A 43 10.87 11.75 11.98
CA THR A 43 10.88 13.01 12.73
C THR A 43 12.23 13.72 12.69
N ASP A 44 13.29 12.99 12.34
CA ASP A 44 14.65 13.53 12.18
C ASP A 44 14.91 13.81 10.69
N PRO A 45 15.42 14.99 10.31
CA PRO A 45 15.70 15.33 8.91
C PRO A 45 16.70 14.42 8.19
N SER A 46 17.50 13.66 8.92
CA SER A 46 18.43 12.69 8.35
C SER A 46 17.82 11.30 8.16
N PHE A 47 16.59 11.08 8.60
CA PHE A 47 15.86 9.80 8.50
C PHE A 47 16.71 8.60 8.95
N PRO A 48 17.24 8.60 10.19
CA PRO A 48 18.13 7.55 10.66
C PRO A 48 17.38 6.23 10.84
N LEU A 49 18.12 5.14 10.70
CA LEU A 49 17.60 3.80 11.02
C LEU A 49 17.32 3.73 12.53
N ARG A 50 16.06 3.52 12.88
CA ARG A 50 15.58 3.46 14.27
C ARG A 50 15.63 2.03 14.80
N GLN A 51 15.23 1.05 13.96
CA GLN A 51 15.14 -0.36 14.34
C GLN A 51 15.30 -1.24 13.10
N SER A 52 15.98 -2.37 13.28
CA SER A 52 15.98 -3.47 12.34
C SER A 52 15.29 -4.67 13.00
N ILE A 53 14.37 -5.30 12.28
CA ILE A 53 13.66 -6.49 12.75
C ILE A 53 14.19 -7.69 11.94
N PRO A 54 15.20 -8.42 12.43
CA PRO A 54 15.76 -9.54 11.71
C PRO A 54 14.83 -10.74 11.73
N ASN A 55 14.94 -11.60 10.75
CA ASN A 55 14.17 -12.84 10.65
C ASN A 55 12.64 -12.61 10.69
N ALA A 56 12.20 -11.45 10.26
CA ALA A 56 10.77 -11.17 10.17
C ALA A 56 10.07 -12.13 9.21
N HIS A 57 10.70 -12.37 8.04
CA HIS A 57 10.20 -13.31 7.03
C HIS A 57 11.36 -14.07 6.42
N LYS A 58 11.34 -15.39 6.53
CA LYS A 58 12.44 -16.25 6.10
C LYS A 58 12.81 -16.09 4.62
N LEU A 59 11.82 -15.95 3.74
CA LEU A 59 12.02 -15.84 2.29
C LEU A 59 11.90 -14.40 1.78
N GLY A 60 11.88 -13.41 2.67
CA GLY A 60 11.67 -12.02 2.33
C GLY A 60 10.22 -11.58 2.46
N CYS A 61 9.98 -10.28 2.33
CA CYS A 61 8.69 -9.64 2.56
C CYS A 61 8.30 -8.79 1.35
N HIS A 62 7.11 -9.02 0.81
CA HIS A 62 6.63 -8.27 -0.36
C HIS A 62 5.60 -7.19 -0.03
N HIS A 63 4.95 -7.24 1.13
CA HIS A 63 4.00 -6.23 1.55
C HIS A 63 4.14 -5.91 3.03
N VAL A 64 4.08 -4.62 3.34
CA VAL A 64 3.96 -4.11 4.71
C VAL A 64 2.88 -3.03 4.71
N CYS A 65 2.08 -2.98 5.75
CA CYS A 65 1.08 -1.94 5.97
C CYS A 65 1.04 -1.55 7.44
N THR A 66 0.51 -0.37 7.71
CA THR A 66 0.39 0.19 9.06
C THR A 66 -1.01 0.70 9.30
N SER A 67 -1.43 0.69 10.56
CA SER A 67 -2.59 1.46 10.99
C SER A 67 -2.24 2.95 11.01
N ARG A 68 -3.22 3.82 10.80
CA ARG A 68 -2.99 5.27 10.77
C ARG A 68 -2.64 5.84 12.14
N ASN A 69 -3.14 5.21 13.21
CA ASN A 69 -2.76 5.59 14.56
C ASN A 69 -1.30 5.25 14.91
N GLY A 70 -0.59 4.53 14.02
CA GLY A 70 0.81 4.19 14.19
C GLY A 70 1.11 3.12 15.23
N LEU A 71 0.09 2.41 15.71
CA LEU A 71 0.23 1.42 16.80
C LEU A 71 0.40 -0.01 16.30
N TYR A 72 -0.05 -0.29 15.08
CA TYR A 72 -0.04 -1.64 14.49
C TYR A 72 0.54 -1.63 13.08
N ALA A 73 1.20 -2.71 12.75
CA ALA A 73 1.67 -3.00 11.41
C ALA A 73 1.42 -4.46 11.07
N ALA A 74 1.39 -4.78 9.80
CA ALA A 74 1.33 -6.13 9.30
C ALA A 74 2.30 -6.30 8.15
N SER A 75 2.86 -7.49 8.02
CA SER A 75 3.79 -7.82 6.94
C SER A 75 3.49 -9.20 6.37
N ALA A 76 3.60 -9.32 5.04
CA ALA A 76 3.34 -10.55 4.31
C ALA A 76 4.60 -11.02 3.60
N GLY A 77 5.02 -12.24 3.87
CA GLY A 77 6.23 -12.83 3.34
C GLY A 77 5.99 -13.72 2.13
N PHE A 78 7.07 -14.00 1.39
CA PHE A 78 7.03 -14.87 0.21
C PHE A 78 6.68 -16.32 0.55
N GLY A 79 6.77 -16.73 1.81
CA GLY A 79 6.28 -18.03 2.29
C GLY A 79 4.77 -18.11 2.50
N GLY A 80 4.06 -16.99 2.34
CA GLY A 80 2.61 -16.88 2.56
C GLY A 80 2.21 -16.46 3.97
N GLU A 81 3.16 -16.33 4.90
CA GLU A 81 2.89 -15.95 6.29
C GLU A 81 2.56 -14.46 6.41
N VAL A 82 1.63 -14.14 7.30
CA VAL A 82 1.27 -12.76 7.67
C VAL A 82 1.52 -12.58 9.16
N LYS A 83 2.35 -11.60 9.49
CA LYS A 83 2.72 -11.26 10.85
C LYS A 83 2.16 -9.90 11.25
N ILE A 84 1.74 -9.80 12.50
CA ILE A 84 1.29 -8.55 13.12
C ILE A 84 2.41 -8.02 14.00
N TRP A 85 2.59 -6.72 13.98
CA TRP A 85 3.56 -5.99 14.79
C TRP A 85 2.85 -4.93 15.63
N GLU A 86 3.28 -4.76 16.85
CA GLU A 86 2.72 -3.80 17.81
C GLU A 86 3.80 -2.82 18.25
N LEU A 87 3.47 -1.55 18.26
CA LEU A 87 4.37 -0.51 18.75
C LEU A 87 4.33 -0.47 20.28
N ASN A 88 5.48 -0.64 20.91
CA ASN A 88 5.64 -0.34 22.33
C ASN A 88 5.77 1.18 22.49
N LYS A 89 4.77 1.81 23.09
CA LYS A 89 4.73 3.27 23.24
C LYS A 89 5.82 3.81 24.17
N GLU A 90 6.30 3.01 25.10
CA GLU A 90 7.34 3.42 26.05
C GLU A 90 8.72 3.44 25.42
N THR A 91 9.05 2.39 24.63
CA THR A 91 10.37 2.25 24.02
C THR A 91 10.42 2.78 22.58
N GLY A 92 9.28 2.85 21.90
CA GLY A 92 9.22 3.18 20.47
C GLY A 92 9.60 2.03 19.56
N ASP A 93 9.80 0.82 20.08
CA ASP A 93 10.16 -0.35 19.31
C ASP A 93 8.93 -1.15 18.87
N TRP A 94 9.05 -1.78 17.70
CA TRP A 94 8.05 -2.71 17.19
C TRP A 94 8.33 -4.11 17.70
N ASN A 95 7.31 -4.75 18.26
CA ASN A 95 7.37 -6.11 18.78
C ASN A 95 6.36 -7.00 18.07
N SER A 96 6.61 -8.31 18.10
CA SER A 96 5.68 -9.28 17.52
C SER A 96 4.33 -9.24 18.22
N GLY A 97 3.26 -9.13 17.42
CA GLY A 97 1.86 -9.23 17.86
C GLY A 97 1.19 -10.53 17.39
N GLY A 98 1.97 -11.52 16.97
CA GLY A 98 1.51 -12.82 16.52
C GLY A 98 1.40 -12.95 15.01
N GLU A 99 0.83 -14.07 14.56
CA GLU A 99 0.62 -14.38 13.16
C GLU A 99 -0.87 -14.54 12.87
N VAL A 100 -1.28 -14.12 11.68
CA VAL A 100 -2.64 -14.31 11.18
C VAL A 100 -2.81 -15.69 10.55
N THR A 101 -1.76 -16.16 9.86
CA THR A 101 -1.74 -17.42 9.15
C THR A 101 -1.25 -18.57 10.03
N GLY A 102 -1.74 -19.78 9.76
CA GLY A 102 -1.29 -20.98 10.46
C GLY A 102 0.08 -21.45 10.00
N PRO A 103 0.69 -22.44 10.72
CA PRO A 103 2.04 -22.93 10.43
C PRO A 103 2.15 -23.72 9.14
N THR A 104 1.04 -24.11 8.52
CA THR A 104 0.99 -24.88 7.27
C THR A 104 0.74 -24.00 6.04
N VAL A 105 0.76 -22.67 6.19
CA VAL A 105 0.59 -21.76 5.07
C VAL A 105 1.67 -21.96 4.02
N LYS A 106 1.30 -21.85 2.74
CA LYS A 106 2.19 -22.06 1.60
C LYS A 106 2.40 -20.77 0.81
N PRO A 107 3.51 -20.66 0.07
CA PRO A 107 3.73 -19.56 -0.85
C PRO A 107 2.52 -19.33 -1.76
N GLY A 108 2.09 -18.07 -1.92
CA GLY A 108 0.95 -17.67 -2.75
C GLY A 108 -0.41 -17.75 -2.08
N GLU A 109 -0.55 -18.37 -0.93
CA GLU A 109 -1.83 -18.38 -0.19
C GLU A 109 -2.22 -17.00 0.33
N VAL A 110 -1.24 -16.15 0.62
CA VAL A 110 -1.46 -14.74 0.92
C VAL A 110 -0.49 -13.90 0.10
N TRP A 111 -0.99 -12.85 -0.54
CA TRP A 111 -0.16 -11.94 -1.30
C TRP A 111 -0.25 -10.51 -0.77
N ALA A 112 -1.25 -9.74 -1.16
CA ALA A 112 -1.42 -8.36 -0.74
C ALA A 112 -2.17 -8.28 0.60
N ILE A 113 -1.85 -7.26 1.39
CA ILE A 113 -2.50 -7.00 2.68
C ILE A 113 -2.76 -5.51 2.86
N ALA A 114 -3.78 -5.19 3.66
CA ALA A 114 -4.08 -3.83 4.08
C ALA A 114 -4.68 -3.86 5.50
N LEU A 115 -4.45 -2.80 6.26
CA LEU A 115 -5.03 -2.61 7.60
C LEU A 115 -6.06 -1.48 7.58
N SER A 116 -7.08 -1.58 8.41
CA SER A 116 -7.99 -0.49 8.72
C SER A 116 -7.29 0.61 9.53
N GLU A 117 -7.92 1.78 9.66
CA GLU A 117 -7.33 2.96 10.29
C GLU A 117 -6.85 2.70 11.72
N ASP A 118 -7.64 1.96 12.50
CA ASP A 118 -7.33 1.61 13.89
C ASP A 118 -6.51 0.33 14.04
N GLY A 119 -6.24 -0.39 12.94
CA GLY A 119 -5.52 -1.66 12.96
C GLY A 119 -6.37 -2.85 13.40
N GLY A 120 -7.70 -2.69 13.53
CA GLY A 120 -8.60 -3.75 13.99
C GLY A 120 -8.90 -4.80 12.93
N TYR A 121 -8.85 -4.44 11.65
CA TYR A 121 -9.14 -5.35 10.54
C TYR A 121 -7.98 -5.40 9.55
N LEU A 122 -7.75 -6.60 9.02
CA LEU A 122 -6.79 -6.84 7.95
C LEU A 122 -7.50 -7.49 6.78
N ALA A 123 -7.28 -6.96 5.57
CA ALA A 123 -7.69 -7.60 4.34
C ALA A 123 -6.49 -8.26 3.68
N SER A 124 -6.72 -9.39 3.03
CA SER A 124 -5.67 -10.13 2.30
C SER A 124 -6.20 -10.71 1.01
N THR A 125 -5.29 -10.94 0.05
CA THR A 125 -5.61 -11.59 -1.22
C THR A 125 -4.93 -12.93 -1.33
N THR A 126 -5.43 -13.78 -2.22
CA THR A 126 -4.87 -15.09 -2.50
C THR A 126 -4.53 -15.24 -4.00
N ASN A 127 -3.76 -16.27 -4.32
CA ASN A 127 -3.39 -16.59 -5.70
C ASN A 127 -4.56 -17.12 -6.54
N ASP A 128 -5.63 -17.59 -5.91
CA ASP A 128 -6.84 -18.05 -6.59
C ASP A 128 -7.97 -17.00 -6.59
N GLY A 129 -7.66 -15.75 -6.23
CA GLY A 129 -8.56 -14.61 -6.33
C GLY A 129 -9.51 -14.43 -5.16
N ARG A 130 -9.32 -15.13 -4.06
CA ARG A 130 -10.10 -14.91 -2.84
C ARG A 130 -9.64 -13.66 -2.11
N ILE A 131 -10.59 -12.98 -1.49
CA ILE A 131 -10.33 -11.82 -0.65
C ILE A 131 -10.85 -12.14 0.74
N ASN A 132 -9.96 -12.10 1.72
CA ASN A 132 -10.27 -12.42 3.11
C ASN A 132 -10.18 -11.17 3.96
N VAL A 133 -11.07 -11.05 4.95
CA VAL A 133 -11.00 -10.01 5.99
C VAL A 133 -10.92 -10.70 7.33
N TRP A 134 -9.98 -10.25 8.14
CA TRP A 134 -9.64 -10.84 9.44
C TRP A 134 -9.89 -9.81 10.53
N ASP A 135 -10.45 -10.25 11.65
CA ASP A 135 -10.48 -9.45 12.88
C ASP A 135 -9.17 -9.71 13.61
N VAL A 136 -8.23 -8.76 13.50
CA VAL A 136 -6.89 -8.90 14.09
C VAL A 136 -6.77 -8.19 15.43
N ALA A 137 -7.80 -7.48 15.89
CA ALA A 137 -7.88 -6.94 17.24
C ALA A 137 -8.13 -8.05 18.26
N ASP A 138 -8.83 -9.10 17.86
CA ASP A 138 -9.04 -10.28 18.70
C ASP A 138 -7.78 -11.18 18.67
N GLN A 139 -7.45 -11.78 19.81
CA GLN A 139 -6.33 -12.72 19.91
C GLN A 139 -6.47 -13.92 18.96
N SER A 140 -7.69 -14.37 18.70
CA SER A 140 -7.96 -15.47 17.76
C SER A 140 -7.63 -15.11 16.30
N LYS A 141 -7.60 -13.82 15.97
CA LYS A 141 -7.37 -13.31 14.61
C LYS A 141 -8.26 -14.05 13.59
N ALA A 142 -9.56 -14.09 13.89
CA ALA A 142 -10.51 -14.88 13.10
C ALA A 142 -10.81 -14.25 11.76
N LYS A 143 -10.94 -15.10 10.73
CA LYS A 143 -11.44 -14.67 9.43
C LYS A 143 -12.94 -14.39 9.56
N ILE A 144 -13.37 -13.17 9.28
CA ILE A 144 -14.77 -12.72 9.38
C ILE A 144 -15.45 -12.59 8.03
N ARG A 145 -14.69 -12.44 6.94
CA ARG A 145 -15.21 -12.39 5.56
C ARG A 145 -14.30 -13.19 4.64
N GLU A 146 -14.91 -13.89 3.71
CA GLU A 146 -14.25 -14.56 2.61
C GLU A 146 -15.06 -14.32 1.36
N TYR A 147 -14.48 -13.59 0.40
CA TYR A 147 -15.10 -13.28 -0.87
C TYR A 147 -14.46 -14.12 -1.96
N GLU A 148 -15.28 -14.83 -2.73
CA GLU A 148 -14.85 -15.47 -3.96
C GLU A 148 -15.05 -14.50 -5.12
N THR A 149 -14.09 -14.45 -6.04
CA THR A 149 -14.14 -13.63 -7.24
C THR A 149 -14.08 -14.49 -8.49
N GLY A 150 -14.79 -14.10 -9.54
CA GLY A 150 -14.93 -14.92 -10.74
C GLY A 150 -15.93 -16.08 -10.55
N SER A 151 -15.97 -16.99 -11.51
CA SER A 151 -16.74 -18.22 -11.39
C SER A 151 -16.04 -19.20 -10.44
N ALA A 152 -16.78 -20.14 -9.85
CA ALA A 152 -16.23 -21.13 -8.91
C ALA A 152 -14.99 -21.82 -9.50
N GLY A 153 -13.85 -21.72 -8.79
CA GLY A 153 -12.57 -22.30 -9.20
C GLY A 153 -11.81 -21.55 -10.29
N SER A 154 -12.30 -20.38 -10.75
CA SER A 154 -11.68 -19.62 -11.84
C SER A 154 -11.29 -18.17 -11.44
N GLY A 155 -11.16 -17.91 -10.14
CA GLY A 155 -10.74 -16.60 -9.67
C GLY A 155 -9.33 -16.22 -10.12
N SER A 156 -9.14 -14.95 -10.49
CA SER A 156 -7.85 -14.42 -10.93
C SER A 156 -7.03 -13.97 -9.74
N PHE A 157 -5.72 -14.18 -9.80
CA PHE A 157 -4.75 -13.80 -8.76
C PHE A 157 -5.02 -12.37 -8.23
N GLY A 158 -5.23 -12.27 -6.91
CA GLY A 158 -5.42 -11.00 -6.22
C GLY A 158 -4.09 -10.31 -6.00
N MET A 159 -3.81 -9.27 -6.78
CA MET A 159 -2.50 -8.60 -6.78
C MET A 159 -2.40 -7.47 -5.78
N CYS A 160 -3.53 -6.83 -5.46
CA CYS A 160 -3.57 -5.69 -4.55
C CYS A 160 -4.89 -5.64 -3.81
N VAL A 161 -4.89 -4.97 -2.66
CA VAL A 161 -6.06 -4.82 -1.79
C VAL A 161 -5.93 -3.55 -0.98
N ASP A 162 -7.07 -2.95 -0.65
CA ASP A 162 -7.13 -1.86 0.31
C ASP A 162 -8.41 -1.96 1.14
N LEU A 163 -8.35 -1.42 2.36
CA LEU A 163 -9.49 -1.25 3.26
C LEU A 163 -9.80 0.23 3.38
N SER A 164 -11.09 0.57 3.40
CA SER A 164 -11.49 1.92 3.81
C SER A 164 -11.05 2.16 5.26
N ARG A 165 -10.87 3.42 5.65
CA ARG A 165 -10.39 3.78 6.99
C ARG A 165 -11.26 3.20 8.09
N ASP A 166 -12.57 3.20 7.90
CA ASP A 166 -13.56 2.65 8.85
C ASP A 166 -13.70 1.12 8.78
N GLY A 167 -12.99 0.45 7.86
CA GLY A 167 -13.07 -0.99 7.68
C GLY A 167 -14.32 -1.50 6.99
N LYS A 168 -15.23 -0.63 6.54
CA LYS A 168 -16.52 -1.04 5.93
C LYS A 168 -16.40 -1.58 4.53
N PHE A 169 -15.40 -1.11 3.76
CA PHE A 169 -15.23 -1.49 2.36
C PHE A 169 -13.85 -2.09 2.14
N THR A 170 -13.82 -3.11 1.29
CA THR A 170 -12.59 -3.70 0.76
C THR A 170 -12.58 -3.51 -0.75
N ALA A 171 -11.45 -3.09 -1.31
CA ALA A 171 -11.24 -3.04 -2.75
C ALA A 171 -10.10 -3.97 -3.13
N SER A 172 -10.24 -4.70 -4.24
CA SER A 172 -9.20 -5.60 -4.75
C SER A 172 -8.95 -5.42 -6.23
N GLY A 173 -7.71 -5.64 -6.64
CA GLY A 173 -7.30 -5.64 -8.04
C GLY A 173 -6.67 -6.97 -8.40
N HIS A 174 -6.93 -7.45 -9.62
CA HIS A 174 -6.61 -8.81 -10.05
C HIS A 174 -5.78 -8.84 -11.33
N GLN A 175 -5.11 -9.96 -11.54
CA GLN A 175 -4.22 -10.15 -12.69
C GLN A 175 -4.97 -10.06 -14.03
N ASN A 176 -6.24 -10.42 -14.07
CA ASN A 176 -7.08 -10.34 -15.28
C ASN A 176 -7.62 -8.93 -15.57
N GLY A 177 -7.27 -7.92 -14.78
CA GLY A 177 -7.76 -6.56 -14.93
C GLY A 177 -9.02 -6.23 -14.13
N SER A 178 -9.58 -7.18 -13.43
CA SER A 178 -10.79 -6.97 -12.61
C SER A 178 -10.46 -6.15 -11.37
N VAL A 179 -11.39 -5.27 -11.01
CA VAL A 179 -11.39 -4.50 -9.75
C VAL A 179 -12.74 -4.71 -9.07
N TYR A 180 -12.73 -5.10 -7.82
CA TYR A 180 -13.95 -5.33 -7.04
C TYR A 180 -13.97 -4.45 -5.81
N VAL A 181 -15.19 -4.07 -5.40
CA VAL A 181 -15.45 -3.41 -4.12
C VAL A 181 -16.48 -4.24 -3.35
N PHE A 182 -16.16 -4.55 -2.10
CA PHE A 182 -16.99 -5.37 -1.22
C PHE A 182 -17.44 -4.55 -0.02
N ASN A 183 -18.67 -4.80 0.44
CA ASN A 183 -19.19 -4.26 1.69
C ASN A 183 -18.96 -5.27 2.81
N ASN A 184 -18.09 -4.94 3.77
CA ASN A 184 -17.73 -5.83 4.86
C ASN A 184 -18.82 -5.97 5.93
N ASP A 185 -19.75 -5.03 6.02
CA ASP A 185 -20.88 -5.12 6.94
C ASP A 185 -21.92 -6.14 6.45
N THR A 186 -22.21 -6.13 5.15
CA THR A 186 -23.20 -7.05 4.55
C THR A 186 -22.58 -8.36 4.06
N GLY A 187 -21.26 -8.40 3.86
CA GLY A 187 -20.56 -9.55 3.31
C GLY A 187 -20.80 -9.75 1.81
N ARG A 188 -21.17 -8.71 1.08
CA ARG A 188 -21.53 -8.78 -0.35
C ARG A 188 -20.62 -7.93 -1.21
N ILE A 189 -20.45 -8.37 -2.47
CA ILE A 189 -19.85 -7.54 -3.49
C ILE A 189 -20.78 -6.36 -3.81
N LEU A 190 -20.22 -5.14 -3.86
CA LEU A 190 -20.93 -3.95 -4.29
C LEU A 190 -20.75 -3.70 -5.77
N TYR A 191 -19.50 -3.72 -6.24
CA TYR A 191 -19.17 -3.35 -7.60
C TYR A 191 -18.11 -4.28 -8.19
N SER A 192 -18.29 -4.58 -9.47
CA SER A 192 -17.26 -5.06 -10.37
C SER A 192 -16.95 -3.90 -11.31
N LEU A 193 -15.80 -3.26 -11.11
CA LEU A 193 -15.45 -2.03 -11.81
C LEU A 193 -14.74 -2.37 -13.12
N SER A 194 -15.15 -1.73 -14.20
CA SER A 194 -14.59 -1.92 -15.53
C SER A 194 -13.62 -0.82 -15.92
N GLY A 195 -12.86 -1.02 -16.99
CA GLY A 195 -11.99 -0.01 -17.59
C GLY A 195 -10.51 -0.36 -17.62
N LEU A 196 -10.10 -1.38 -16.88
CA LEU A 196 -8.74 -1.93 -16.95
C LEU A 196 -8.81 -3.34 -17.52
N ALA A 197 -8.04 -3.60 -18.57
CA ALA A 197 -8.01 -4.89 -19.25
C ALA A 197 -6.73 -5.69 -18.98
N LYS A 198 -5.80 -5.09 -18.24
CA LYS A 198 -4.48 -5.66 -17.91
C LYS A 198 -4.32 -5.79 -16.39
N PRO A 199 -3.31 -6.53 -15.92
CA PRO A 199 -3.09 -6.71 -14.49
C PRO A 199 -3.16 -5.42 -13.68
N VAL A 200 -3.92 -5.45 -12.58
CA VAL A 200 -4.09 -4.35 -11.64
C VAL A 200 -3.12 -4.55 -10.49
N ARG A 201 -2.10 -3.69 -10.39
CA ARG A 201 -1.03 -3.81 -9.39
C ARG A 201 -1.23 -2.98 -8.15
N ALA A 202 -2.08 -1.96 -8.23
CA ALA A 202 -2.36 -1.08 -7.10
C ALA A 202 -3.83 -0.68 -7.10
N VAL A 203 -4.40 -0.64 -5.91
CA VAL A 203 -5.75 -0.15 -5.64
C VAL A 203 -5.71 0.65 -4.34
N ALA A 204 -6.40 1.78 -4.31
CA ALA A 204 -6.42 2.64 -3.13
C ALA A 204 -7.78 3.30 -2.97
N ILE A 205 -8.35 3.21 -1.77
CA ILE A 205 -9.59 3.87 -1.38
C ILE A 205 -9.23 5.23 -0.78
N SER A 206 -9.87 6.29 -1.22
CA SER A 206 -9.61 7.64 -0.70
C SER A 206 -9.96 7.75 0.80
N PRO A 207 -9.39 8.75 1.52
CA PRO A 207 -9.60 8.86 2.96
C PRO A 207 -11.06 8.94 3.40
N ALA A 208 -11.87 9.68 2.66
CA ALA A 208 -13.31 9.78 2.94
C ALA A 208 -14.13 8.57 2.46
N GLY A 209 -13.48 7.61 1.77
CA GLY A 209 -14.15 6.45 1.22
C GLY A 209 -14.97 6.72 -0.05
N SER A 210 -14.85 7.90 -0.64
CA SER A 210 -15.70 8.34 -1.77
C SER A 210 -15.15 7.98 -3.15
N ARG A 211 -13.87 7.61 -3.25
CA ARG A 211 -13.18 7.29 -4.50
C ARG A 211 -12.36 6.01 -4.36
N VAL A 212 -12.23 5.29 -5.48
CA VAL A 212 -11.27 4.21 -5.63
C VAL A 212 -10.38 4.53 -6.82
N ALA A 213 -9.07 4.43 -6.63
CA ALA A 213 -8.09 4.50 -7.70
C ALA A 213 -7.52 3.12 -7.95
N ALA A 214 -7.39 2.72 -9.21
CA ALA A 214 -6.81 1.44 -9.60
C ALA A 214 -5.89 1.63 -10.80
N ALA A 215 -4.75 0.94 -10.80
CA ALA A 215 -3.75 1.06 -11.84
C ALA A 215 -2.88 -0.20 -11.94
N GLY A 216 -2.17 -0.35 -13.02
CA GLY A 216 -1.26 -1.47 -13.23
C GLY A 216 -0.61 -1.45 -14.60
N ASP A 217 -0.63 -2.58 -15.29
CA ASP A 217 0.10 -2.77 -16.55
C ASP A 217 -0.46 -1.94 -17.71
N ALA A 218 -1.69 -1.44 -17.61
CA ALA A 218 -2.25 -0.53 -18.60
C ALA A 218 -1.58 0.84 -18.63
N GLY A 219 -0.82 1.20 -17.58
CA GLY A 219 -0.12 2.49 -17.50
C GLY A 219 -1.02 3.70 -17.24
N ILE A 220 -2.30 3.48 -17.00
CA ILE A 220 -3.27 4.52 -16.65
C ILE A 220 -3.78 4.31 -15.24
N ILE A 221 -4.22 5.38 -14.59
CA ILE A 221 -4.92 5.33 -13.30
C ILE A 221 -6.39 5.56 -13.56
N ALA A 222 -7.23 4.57 -13.26
CA ALA A 222 -8.68 4.70 -13.36
C ALA A 222 -9.24 5.14 -12.01
N ILE A 223 -10.11 6.13 -12.03
CA ILE A 223 -10.77 6.67 -10.83
C ILE A 223 -12.26 6.34 -10.91
N TYR A 224 -12.79 5.83 -9.81
CA TYR A 224 -14.20 5.45 -9.68
C TYR A 224 -14.81 6.13 -8.46
N ASP A 225 -16.10 6.47 -8.52
CA ASP A 225 -16.83 6.83 -7.31
C ASP A 225 -17.33 5.56 -6.60
N THR A 226 -17.42 5.62 -5.27
CA THR A 226 -17.88 4.48 -4.47
C THR A 226 -19.39 4.50 -4.22
N LYS A 227 -20.06 5.61 -4.53
CA LYS A 227 -21.50 5.74 -4.31
C LYS A 227 -22.29 4.92 -5.34
N HIS A 228 -21.86 4.96 -6.61
CA HIS A 228 -22.51 4.27 -7.72
C HIS A 228 -21.62 3.29 -8.46
N GLY A 229 -20.31 3.25 -8.13
CA GLY A 229 -19.34 2.42 -8.85
C GLY A 229 -19.06 2.92 -10.26
N GLU A 230 -19.26 4.21 -10.52
CA GLU A 230 -19.07 4.81 -11.84
C GLU A 230 -17.61 5.18 -12.07
N HIS A 231 -17.13 4.94 -13.29
CA HIS A 231 -15.82 5.40 -13.76
C HIS A 231 -15.90 6.91 -14.02
N VAL A 232 -15.14 7.70 -13.24
CA VAL A 232 -15.21 9.16 -13.30
C VAL A 232 -14.04 9.81 -14.04
N GLY A 233 -12.99 9.06 -14.34
CA GLY A 233 -11.88 9.58 -15.13
C GLY A 233 -10.67 8.67 -15.14
N ASN A 234 -9.72 9.02 -16.02
CA ASN A 234 -8.41 8.39 -16.11
C ASN A 234 -7.32 9.45 -15.97
N LEU A 235 -6.23 9.07 -15.30
CA LEU A 235 -5.00 9.87 -15.20
C LEU A 235 -3.94 9.18 -16.05
N THR A 236 -3.34 9.91 -16.98
CA THR A 236 -2.38 9.38 -17.94
C THR A 236 -1.07 10.14 -17.89
N GLY A 237 0.06 9.47 -18.12
CA GLY A 237 1.39 10.10 -18.14
C GLY A 237 2.55 9.19 -17.79
N HIS A 238 2.29 8.06 -17.13
CA HIS A 238 3.33 7.04 -16.95
C HIS A 238 3.58 6.27 -18.25
N SER A 239 4.84 5.91 -18.50
CA SER A 239 5.25 5.19 -19.72
C SER A 239 5.40 3.68 -19.50
N SER A 240 5.10 3.17 -18.30
CA SER A 240 5.20 1.76 -17.95
C SER A 240 4.18 1.39 -16.86
N TRP A 241 4.27 0.18 -16.34
CA TRP A 241 3.40 -0.34 -15.29
C TRP A 241 3.38 0.59 -14.08
N ILE A 242 2.19 0.86 -13.57
CA ILE A 242 2.00 1.57 -12.31
C ILE A 242 1.94 0.53 -11.20
N THR A 243 2.79 0.69 -10.21
CA THR A 243 3.05 -0.33 -9.18
C THR A 243 2.52 0.05 -7.81
N SER A 244 2.27 1.33 -7.56
CA SER A 244 1.89 1.83 -6.24
C SER A 244 1.07 3.09 -6.36
N LEU A 245 0.04 3.20 -5.52
CA LEU A 245 -0.84 4.36 -5.40
C LEU A 245 -1.02 4.69 -3.92
N ASP A 246 -1.08 5.97 -3.60
CA ASP A 246 -1.38 6.42 -2.24
C ASP A 246 -2.09 7.79 -2.26
N TRP A 247 -3.21 7.88 -1.55
CA TRP A 247 -3.96 9.13 -1.42
C TRP A 247 -3.34 10.02 -0.35
N SER A 248 -3.30 11.33 -0.61
CA SER A 248 -2.99 12.29 0.46
C SER A 248 -4.10 12.27 1.52
N ASP A 249 -3.79 12.74 2.73
CA ASP A 249 -4.74 12.74 3.86
C ASP A 249 -6.02 13.52 3.57
N THR A 250 -5.94 14.54 2.73
CA THR A 250 -7.09 15.35 2.33
C THR A 250 -7.92 14.69 1.22
N GLY A 251 -7.37 13.71 0.51
CA GLY A 251 -7.97 13.16 -0.71
C GLY A 251 -7.84 14.07 -1.93
N GLU A 252 -7.17 15.21 -1.81
CA GLU A 252 -6.98 16.15 -2.93
C GLU A 252 -5.95 15.67 -3.94
N TYR A 253 -4.95 14.92 -3.47
CA TYR A 253 -3.85 14.46 -4.31
C TYR A 253 -3.69 12.95 -4.24
N LEU A 254 -3.26 12.39 -5.36
CA LEU A 254 -2.90 10.97 -5.48
C LEU A 254 -1.43 10.88 -5.88
N LEU A 255 -0.70 9.99 -5.23
CA LEU A 255 0.69 9.68 -5.51
C LEU A 255 0.75 8.38 -6.29
N SER A 256 1.56 8.32 -7.34
CA SER A 256 1.78 7.09 -8.11
C SER A 256 3.27 6.83 -8.33
N GLY A 257 3.65 5.56 -8.28
CA GLY A 257 4.97 5.07 -8.63
C GLY A 257 4.89 4.07 -9.77
N SER A 258 5.93 3.99 -10.58
CA SER A 258 5.92 3.19 -11.79
C SER A 258 7.26 2.50 -12.05
N MET A 259 7.20 1.45 -12.88
CA MET A 259 8.39 0.83 -13.43
C MET A 259 9.20 1.75 -14.34
N ASP A 260 8.63 2.89 -14.77
CA ASP A 260 9.37 3.91 -15.50
C ASP A 260 10.36 4.69 -14.63
N GLY A 261 10.41 4.42 -13.33
CA GLY A 261 11.29 5.09 -12.38
C GLY A 261 10.77 6.43 -11.89
N LYS A 262 9.57 6.81 -12.30
CA LYS A 262 8.99 8.11 -11.95
C LYS A 262 7.95 7.98 -10.84
N VAL A 263 7.93 9.01 -10.00
CA VAL A 263 6.85 9.26 -9.06
C VAL A 263 6.09 10.50 -9.53
N LYS A 264 4.77 10.43 -9.51
CA LYS A 264 3.89 11.52 -9.94
C LYS A 264 2.90 11.87 -8.84
N VAL A 265 2.63 13.17 -8.72
CA VAL A 265 1.57 13.72 -7.87
C VAL A 265 0.47 14.23 -8.78
N TRP A 266 -0.76 13.79 -8.55
CA TRP A 266 -1.92 14.12 -9.37
C TRP A 266 -2.91 14.95 -8.56
N SER A 267 -3.39 16.05 -9.13
CA SER A 267 -4.54 16.77 -8.59
C SER A 267 -5.82 16.05 -9.04
N ILE A 268 -6.61 15.56 -8.11
CA ILE A 268 -7.84 14.82 -8.43
C ILE A 268 -8.90 15.77 -8.95
N GLU A 269 -9.04 16.96 -8.35
CA GLU A 269 -9.98 17.97 -8.81
C GLU A 269 -9.73 18.41 -10.25
N ARG A 270 -8.47 18.65 -10.59
CA ARG A 270 -8.08 19.11 -11.92
C ARG A 270 -7.86 17.98 -12.92
N GLY A 271 -7.71 16.75 -12.46
CA GLY A 271 -7.44 15.59 -13.33
C GLY A 271 -6.11 15.64 -14.03
N VAL A 272 -5.10 16.31 -13.47
CA VAL A 272 -3.79 16.53 -14.10
C VAL A 272 -2.65 16.19 -13.15
N CYS A 273 -1.50 15.83 -13.74
CA CYS A 273 -0.25 15.67 -13.00
C CYS A 273 0.30 17.06 -12.62
N VAL A 274 0.58 17.26 -11.34
CA VAL A 274 1.09 18.55 -10.82
C VAL A 274 2.56 18.49 -10.43
N ALA A 275 3.15 17.31 -10.30
CA ALA A 275 4.57 17.13 -10.05
C ALA A 275 5.05 15.77 -10.55
N THR A 276 6.28 15.70 -11.03
CA THR A 276 6.95 14.47 -11.44
C THR A 276 8.40 14.52 -10.99
N HIS A 277 8.88 13.42 -10.38
CA HIS A 277 10.29 13.24 -10.04
C HIS A 277 10.83 11.95 -10.66
N SER A 278 12.08 12.01 -11.10
CA SER A 278 12.76 10.90 -11.78
C SER A 278 14.20 10.83 -11.25
N GLU A 279 14.37 10.25 -10.06
CA GLU A 279 15.68 10.09 -9.41
C GLU A 279 16.42 8.84 -9.90
N THR A 280 15.72 7.91 -10.53
CA THR A 280 16.26 6.63 -10.98
C THR A 280 15.58 6.22 -12.28
N ASP A 281 16.28 5.43 -13.08
CA ASP A 281 15.72 4.73 -14.25
C ASP A 281 15.19 3.33 -13.89
N LYS A 282 15.38 2.91 -12.63
CA LYS A 282 14.93 1.61 -12.14
C LYS A 282 13.49 1.69 -11.63
N ALA A 283 12.82 0.53 -11.59
CA ALA A 283 11.44 0.44 -11.12
C ALA A 283 11.27 1.01 -9.71
N LEU A 284 10.26 1.83 -9.54
CA LEU A 284 9.73 2.17 -8.21
C LEU A 284 8.64 1.15 -7.87
N TRP A 285 8.81 0.41 -6.78
CA TRP A 285 7.85 -0.57 -6.32
C TRP A 285 6.85 0.01 -5.32
N ALA A 286 7.25 1.04 -4.58
CA ALA A 286 6.43 1.62 -3.52
C ALA A 286 6.58 3.13 -3.44
N VAL A 287 5.47 3.82 -3.24
CA VAL A 287 5.41 5.25 -2.92
C VAL A 287 4.42 5.43 -1.77
N ARG A 288 4.73 6.35 -0.85
CA ARG A 288 3.84 6.65 0.29
C ARG A 288 3.93 8.11 0.67
N TRP A 289 2.78 8.71 0.94
CA TRP A 289 2.72 9.96 1.68
C TRP A 289 3.17 9.69 3.12
N LEU A 290 3.96 10.61 3.67
CA LEU A 290 4.18 10.62 5.11
C LEU A 290 3.03 11.39 5.76
N PRO A 291 2.58 10.98 6.95
CA PRO A 291 1.57 11.74 7.67
C PRO A 291 2.03 13.18 7.87
N LYS A 292 1.13 14.13 7.61
CA LYS A 292 1.44 15.55 7.66
C LYS A 292 1.74 15.98 9.09
N THR A 293 2.97 16.41 9.33
CA THR A 293 3.42 17.03 10.57
C THR A 293 3.85 18.44 10.26
N GLY A 294 3.04 19.44 10.60
CA GLY A 294 3.30 20.82 10.25
C GLY A 294 2.65 21.25 8.93
N ARG A 295 3.29 22.19 8.21
CA ARG A 295 2.70 22.82 7.01
C ARG A 295 3.05 22.16 5.70
N SER A 296 4.11 21.37 5.65
CA SER A 296 4.63 20.78 4.41
C SER A 296 4.19 19.34 4.25
N GLU A 297 3.75 18.97 3.06
CA GLU A 297 3.52 17.60 2.68
C GLU A 297 4.85 16.95 2.31
N MET A 298 5.02 15.70 2.72
CA MET A 298 6.18 14.88 2.38
C MET A 298 5.71 13.54 1.82
N PHE A 299 6.51 12.99 0.92
CA PHE A 299 6.33 11.61 0.47
C PHE A 299 7.70 10.94 0.29
N CYS A 300 7.67 9.62 0.16
CA CYS A 300 8.86 8.82 -0.07
C CYS A 300 8.63 7.79 -1.17
N THR A 301 9.73 7.34 -1.76
CA THR A 301 9.75 6.33 -2.84
C THR A 301 10.82 5.31 -2.57
N ALA A 302 10.61 4.07 -3.02
CA ALA A 302 11.62 3.02 -2.98
C ALA A 302 11.35 1.97 -4.07
N GLY A 303 12.38 1.21 -4.41
CA GLY A 303 12.24 0.19 -5.43
C GLY A 303 13.51 -0.59 -5.72
N ALA A 304 13.75 -0.83 -7.00
CA ALA A 304 14.84 -1.69 -7.48
C ALA A 304 16.24 -1.07 -7.26
N ASN A 305 16.33 0.23 -7.02
CA ASN A 305 17.60 0.88 -6.68
C ASN A 305 18.02 0.67 -5.22
N ARG A 306 17.19 0.03 -4.40
CA ARG A 306 17.45 -0.30 -2.99
C ARG A 306 17.61 0.92 -2.08
N SER A 307 17.20 2.10 -2.54
CA SER A 307 17.28 3.37 -1.81
C SER A 307 15.89 3.86 -1.46
N ILE A 308 15.78 4.65 -0.39
CA ILE A 308 14.56 5.35 -0.02
C ILE A 308 14.81 6.84 -0.23
N SER A 309 14.03 7.46 -1.11
CA SER A 309 14.11 8.90 -1.38
C SER A 309 12.95 9.62 -0.73
N PHE A 310 13.25 10.74 -0.07
CA PHE A 310 12.28 11.58 0.63
C PHE A 310 12.15 12.92 -0.07
N TYR A 311 10.92 13.39 -0.21
CA TYR A 311 10.56 14.62 -0.89
C TYR A 311 9.69 15.49 0.01
N ARG A 312 9.92 16.79 -0.03
CA ARG A 312 9.13 17.79 0.70
C ARG A 312 8.56 18.80 -0.28
N GLU A 313 7.31 19.19 -0.07
CA GLU A 313 6.72 20.31 -0.78
C GLU A 313 7.51 21.57 -0.52
N ALA A 314 7.92 22.29 -1.58
CA ALA A 314 8.53 23.59 -1.48
C ALA A 314 7.47 24.57 -0.97
N THR A 315 7.61 25.03 0.25
CA THR A 315 6.79 26.13 0.77
C THR A 315 7.35 27.43 0.21
N GLY A 316 6.53 28.14 -0.57
CA GLY A 316 6.86 29.48 -0.99
C GLY A 316 7.20 30.35 0.24
N SER A 317 8.30 31.07 0.16
CA SER A 317 8.69 32.07 1.15
C SER A 317 7.64 33.18 1.22
#